data_77031a615bf361d9a80c22d20f1db567
#
_entry.id   77031a615bf361d9a80c22d20f1db567
#
_cell.length_a   1.000
_cell.length_b   1.000
_cell.length_c   1.000
_cell.angle_alpha   90.00
_cell.angle_beta   90.00
_cell.angle_gamma   90.00
#
_symmetry.space_group_name_H-M   'P 1'
#
loop_
_entity.id
_entity.type
_entity.pdbx_description
1 polymer ?
#
loop_
_entity_poly.entity_id
_entity_poly.type
_entity_poly.pdbx_seq_one_letter_code
_entity_poly.pdbx_strand_id
1 'polypeptide(L)'
;SLLPRWRGAAPIQWAVASGDPTTGVTLMQMDEGLDTGPMLSTLETPIGAEETAGDVFTRLAQLSADLLRRDLPRFVRGELTPVPQDAALATHARPLEKSDGRLDWTRSAQALAHHVRGMSPWPGAYVLEGDVPVKVHRAHALTLSADGSQPGTVLGGDRDGIRVACGEGVLAIQELQHPSRKRLSAEAAIAGRCWPAGTQLG
;
A
#
# COMPACT_ATOMS: atom_id res chain seq x y z
N SER A 1 -4.66 12.13 -5.33
CA SER A 1 -4.70 11.13 -6.42
C SER A 1 -4.64 11.77 -7.80
N LEU A 2 -4.33 10.97 -8.80
CA LEU A 2 -4.49 11.33 -10.21
C LEU A 2 -5.92 10.97 -10.63
N LEU A 3 -6.83 11.93 -10.48
CA LEU A 3 -8.23 11.75 -10.88
C LEU A 3 -8.33 11.47 -12.41
N PRO A 4 -9.30 10.64 -12.81
CA PRO A 4 -10.45 10.12 -12.05
C PRO A 4 -10.19 8.84 -11.25
N ARG A 5 -8.93 8.33 -11.25
CA ARG A 5 -8.57 7.14 -10.48
C ARG A 5 -8.49 7.47 -8.98
N TRP A 6 -9.02 6.54 -8.15
CA TRP A 6 -8.98 6.62 -6.68
C TRP A 6 -9.73 7.84 -6.11
N ARG A 7 -10.97 8.11 -6.57
CA ARG A 7 -11.87 9.05 -5.90
C ARG A 7 -12.18 8.56 -4.49
N GLY A 8 -12.15 9.44 -3.49
CA GLY A 8 -12.59 9.12 -2.14
C GLY A 8 -11.57 9.31 -1.03
N ALA A 9 -11.70 8.54 0.06
CA ALA A 9 -11.09 8.86 1.34
C ALA A 9 -9.62 8.40 1.49
N ALA A 10 -9.19 7.34 0.80
CA ALA A 10 -7.87 6.73 1.01
C ALA A 10 -7.08 6.49 -0.30
N PRO A 11 -7.00 7.49 -1.21
CA PRO A 11 -6.42 7.30 -2.54
C PRO A 11 -4.94 6.88 -2.52
N ILE A 12 -4.17 7.38 -1.57
CA ILE A 12 -2.72 7.12 -1.48
C ILE A 12 -2.48 5.66 -1.10
N GLN A 13 -3.19 5.21 -0.06
CA GLN A 13 -3.05 3.84 0.44
C GLN A 13 -3.46 2.82 -0.64
N TRP A 14 -4.60 3.05 -1.30
CA TRP A 14 -5.07 2.15 -2.35
C TRP A 14 -4.17 2.17 -3.59
N ALA A 15 -3.61 3.31 -3.99
CA ALA A 15 -2.65 3.37 -5.08
C ALA A 15 -1.40 2.51 -4.78
N VAL A 16 -0.81 2.65 -3.59
CA VAL A 16 0.37 1.86 -3.18
C VAL A 16 0.01 0.38 -3.02
N ALA A 17 -1.12 0.05 -2.37
CA ALA A 17 -1.56 -1.33 -2.14
C ALA A 17 -1.94 -2.07 -3.42
N SER A 18 -2.33 -1.34 -4.46
CA SER A 18 -2.64 -1.90 -5.78
C SER A 18 -1.40 -2.04 -6.67
N GLY A 19 -0.26 -1.49 -6.25
CA GLY A 19 0.97 -1.55 -7.03
C GLY A 19 0.97 -0.58 -8.22
N ASP A 20 0.26 0.52 -8.12
CA ASP A 20 0.30 1.55 -9.16
C ASP A 20 1.74 2.07 -9.32
N PRO A 21 2.24 2.22 -10.55
CA PRO A 21 3.60 2.70 -10.77
C PRO A 21 3.75 4.19 -10.47
N THR A 22 2.65 4.94 -10.55
CA THR A 22 2.62 6.38 -10.36
C THR A 22 1.41 6.80 -9.54
N THR A 23 1.52 7.96 -8.91
CA THR A 23 0.43 8.66 -8.25
C THR A 23 0.64 10.17 -8.41
N GLY A 24 -0.16 10.99 -7.78
CA GLY A 24 0.01 12.44 -7.89
C GLY A 24 -1.07 13.21 -7.16
N VAL A 25 -1.14 14.48 -7.49
CA VAL A 25 -2.14 15.41 -6.97
C VAL A 25 -2.88 16.06 -8.12
N THR A 26 -4.18 16.27 -7.93
CA THR A 26 -5.07 16.92 -8.89
C THR A 26 -5.69 18.15 -8.24
N LEU A 27 -5.53 19.30 -8.87
CA LEU A 27 -6.33 20.49 -8.57
C LEU A 27 -7.62 20.38 -9.38
N MET A 28 -8.77 20.38 -8.71
CA MET A 28 -10.07 20.30 -9.35
C MET A 28 -11.00 21.39 -8.82
N GLN A 29 -12.00 21.75 -9.60
CA GLN A 29 -13.11 22.57 -9.15
C GLN A 29 -14.11 21.66 -8.43
N MET A 30 -14.49 22.01 -7.20
CA MET A 30 -15.45 21.21 -6.43
C MET A 30 -16.85 21.25 -7.06
N ASP A 31 -17.51 20.11 -7.04
CA ASP A 31 -18.92 19.95 -7.34
C ASP A 31 -19.65 19.22 -6.19
N GLU A 32 -20.89 18.77 -6.40
CA GLU A 32 -21.69 18.08 -5.37
C GLU A 32 -21.24 16.64 -5.10
N GLY A 33 -20.43 16.05 -6.00
CA GLY A 33 -20.00 14.67 -5.91
C GLY A 33 -18.68 14.49 -5.15
N LEU A 34 -18.37 13.25 -4.83
CA LEU A 34 -17.11 12.89 -4.19
C LEU A 34 -16.00 12.82 -5.24
N ASP A 35 -15.15 13.83 -5.27
CA ASP A 35 -14.01 13.96 -6.20
C ASP A 35 -14.40 13.86 -7.69
N THR A 36 -15.58 14.36 -8.05
CA THR A 36 -16.16 14.27 -9.41
C THR A 36 -15.95 15.52 -10.26
N GLY A 37 -15.59 16.62 -9.63
CA GLY A 37 -15.46 17.91 -10.28
C GLY A 37 -14.41 17.96 -11.40
N PRO A 38 -14.55 18.92 -12.33
CA PRO A 38 -13.61 19.05 -13.46
C PRO A 38 -12.20 19.36 -12.98
N MET A 39 -11.23 18.73 -13.64
CA MET A 39 -9.80 18.89 -13.33
C MET A 39 -9.26 20.17 -13.94
N LEU A 40 -8.43 20.88 -13.18
CA LEU A 40 -7.75 22.11 -13.60
C LEU A 40 -6.28 21.85 -13.95
N SER A 41 -5.60 21.04 -13.15
CA SER A 41 -4.21 20.65 -13.38
C SER A 41 -3.79 19.47 -12.51
N THR A 42 -2.70 18.82 -12.87
CA THR A 42 -2.14 17.68 -12.17
C THR A 42 -0.63 17.82 -12.00
N LEU A 43 -0.09 17.16 -10.95
CA LEU A 43 1.32 16.81 -10.84
C LEU A 43 1.44 15.33 -10.52
N GLU A 44 2.21 14.63 -11.34
CA GLU A 44 2.46 13.19 -11.21
C GLU A 44 3.82 12.93 -10.56
N THR A 45 3.93 11.81 -9.84
CA THR A 45 5.17 11.33 -9.25
C THR A 45 5.20 9.80 -9.27
N PRO A 46 6.35 9.15 -9.52
CA PRO A 46 6.44 7.70 -9.40
C PRO A 46 6.26 7.24 -7.95
N ILE A 47 5.79 5.99 -7.77
CA ILE A 47 5.81 5.29 -6.49
C ILE A 47 7.05 4.38 -6.50
N GLY A 48 7.99 4.63 -5.59
CA GLY A 48 9.21 3.84 -5.47
C GLY A 48 8.93 2.41 -4.99
N ALA A 49 9.80 1.49 -5.37
CA ALA A 49 9.63 0.06 -5.10
C ALA A 49 9.51 -0.28 -3.61
N GLU A 50 10.14 0.50 -2.73
CA GLU A 50 10.15 0.29 -1.27
C GLU A 50 9.30 1.33 -0.51
N GLU A 51 8.72 2.32 -1.21
CA GLU A 51 7.96 3.38 -0.55
C GLU A 51 6.66 2.87 0.05
N THR A 52 6.38 3.32 1.26
CA THR A 52 5.11 3.11 1.96
C THR A 52 4.09 4.21 1.59
N ALA A 53 2.83 3.99 1.90
CA ALA A 53 1.82 5.04 1.76
C ALA A 53 2.14 6.28 2.62
N GLY A 54 2.81 6.11 3.76
CA GLY A 54 3.28 7.22 4.60
C GLY A 54 4.36 8.06 3.92
N ASP A 55 5.31 7.44 3.22
CA ASP A 55 6.35 8.14 2.46
C ASP A 55 5.74 8.92 1.30
N VAL A 56 4.87 8.26 0.53
CA VAL A 56 4.13 8.87 -0.57
C VAL A 56 3.27 10.03 -0.08
N PHE A 57 2.57 9.89 1.06
CA PHE A 57 1.78 10.96 1.66
C PHE A 57 2.61 12.21 1.92
N THR A 58 3.79 12.04 2.51
CA THR A 58 4.71 13.15 2.81
C THR A 58 5.14 13.88 1.54
N ARG A 59 5.49 13.13 0.49
CA ARG A 59 5.87 13.70 -0.81
C ARG A 59 4.70 14.41 -1.50
N LEU A 60 3.51 13.80 -1.49
CA LEU A 60 2.32 14.42 -2.09
C LEU A 60 1.87 15.70 -1.38
N ALA A 61 2.10 15.82 -0.07
CA ALA A 61 1.83 17.07 0.65
C ALA A 61 2.68 18.23 0.10
N GLN A 62 3.97 17.97 -0.18
CA GLN A 62 4.85 18.97 -0.80
C GLN A 62 4.40 19.29 -2.23
N LEU A 63 4.12 18.26 -3.04
CA LEU A 63 3.63 18.44 -4.41
C LEU A 63 2.31 19.22 -4.47
N SER A 64 1.42 19.02 -3.49
CA SER A 64 0.17 19.76 -3.39
C SER A 64 0.41 21.25 -3.15
N ALA A 65 1.37 21.59 -2.29
CA ALA A 65 1.75 22.98 -2.05
C ALA A 65 2.34 23.64 -3.29
N ASP A 66 3.17 22.90 -4.04
CA ASP A 66 3.78 23.40 -5.28
C ASP A 66 2.74 23.58 -6.38
N LEU A 67 1.80 22.63 -6.53
CA LEU A 67 0.69 22.71 -7.46
C LEU A 67 -0.19 23.94 -7.17
N LEU A 68 -0.57 24.12 -5.91
CA LEU A 68 -1.40 25.27 -5.50
C LEU A 68 -0.68 26.60 -5.73
N ARG A 69 0.60 26.70 -5.37
CA ARG A 69 1.40 27.90 -5.59
C ARG A 69 1.49 28.26 -7.07
N ARG A 70 1.64 27.27 -7.95
CA ARG A 70 1.73 27.44 -9.40
C ARG A 70 0.39 27.80 -10.04
N ASP A 71 -0.66 27.07 -9.69
CA ASP A 71 -1.87 27.05 -10.52
C ASP A 71 -3.09 27.75 -9.90
N LEU A 72 -3.15 27.95 -8.58
CA LEU A 72 -4.26 28.71 -7.98
C LEU A 72 -4.34 30.17 -8.46
N PRO A 73 -3.22 30.91 -8.57
CA PRO A 73 -3.27 32.27 -9.15
C PRO A 73 -3.71 32.29 -10.60
N ARG A 74 -3.34 31.26 -11.37
CA ARG A 74 -3.73 31.11 -12.78
C ARG A 74 -5.22 30.83 -12.92
N PHE A 75 -5.73 29.97 -12.05
CA PHE A 75 -7.17 29.68 -11.99
C PHE A 75 -7.99 30.94 -11.68
N VAL A 76 -7.56 31.73 -10.67
CA VAL A 76 -8.25 32.98 -10.29
C VAL A 76 -8.25 33.99 -11.45
N ARG A 77 -7.22 34.00 -12.30
CA ARG A 77 -7.17 34.85 -13.51
C ARG A 77 -7.91 34.29 -14.71
N GLY A 78 -8.55 33.11 -14.58
CA GLY A 78 -9.25 32.46 -15.69
C GLY A 78 -8.34 31.84 -16.75
N GLU A 79 -7.08 31.58 -16.43
CA GLU A 79 -6.08 31.01 -17.36
C GLU A 79 -6.13 29.46 -17.44
N LEU A 80 -6.87 28.80 -16.56
CA LEU A 80 -7.04 27.36 -16.55
C LEU A 80 -8.43 26.97 -17.01
N THR A 81 -8.53 26.12 -17.99
CA THR A 81 -9.80 25.58 -18.47
C THR A 81 -10.13 24.29 -17.71
N PRO A 82 -11.26 24.22 -16.99
CA PRO A 82 -11.70 23.00 -16.36
C PRO A 82 -11.96 21.89 -17.38
N VAL A 83 -11.40 20.71 -17.16
CA VAL A 83 -11.58 19.54 -18.02
C VAL A 83 -12.45 18.51 -17.27
N PRO A 84 -13.63 18.13 -17.80
CA PRO A 84 -14.46 17.10 -17.20
C PRO A 84 -13.69 15.79 -17.06
N GLN A 85 -13.91 15.08 -15.96
CA GLN A 85 -13.31 13.77 -15.75
C GLN A 85 -14.06 12.70 -16.59
N ASP A 86 -13.30 11.76 -17.17
CA ASP A 86 -13.89 10.58 -17.82
C ASP A 86 -14.40 9.60 -16.74
N ALA A 87 -15.72 9.49 -16.61
CA ALA A 87 -16.34 8.62 -15.63
C ALA A 87 -16.05 7.12 -15.86
N ALA A 88 -15.73 6.71 -17.10
CA ALA A 88 -15.39 5.33 -17.42
C ALA A 88 -14.03 4.90 -16.82
N LEU A 89 -13.14 5.86 -16.52
CA LEU A 89 -11.82 5.62 -15.91
C LEU A 89 -11.87 5.79 -14.39
N ALA A 90 -13.00 6.15 -13.81
CA ALA A 90 -13.11 6.40 -12.39
C ALA A 90 -13.01 5.09 -11.58
N THR A 91 -12.20 5.13 -10.54
CA THR A 91 -12.15 4.10 -9.50
C THR A 91 -12.31 4.73 -8.13
N HIS A 92 -12.69 3.93 -7.14
CA HIS A 92 -13.01 4.42 -5.80
C HIS A 92 -12.01 3.94 -4.75
N ALA A 93 -11.62 4.86 -3.90
CA ALA A 93 -10.75 4.63 -2.74
C ALA A 93 -11.58 4.79 -1.46
N ARG A 94 -12.27 3.71 -1.06
CA ARG A 94 -13.08 3.74 0.16
C ARG A 94 -12.21 4.03 1.40
N PRO A 95 -12.80 4.48 2.51
CA PRO A 95 -12.09 4.56 3.78
C PRO A 95 -11.47 3.21 4.13
N LEU A 96 -10.30 3.25 4.76
CA LEU A 96 -9.66 2.05 5.30
C LEU A 96 -10.27 1.65 6.63
N GLU A 97 -10.28 0.36 6.87
CA GLU A 97 -10.66 -0.26 8.15
C GLU A 97 -9.49 -1.05 8.71
N LYS A 98 -9.54 -1.41 10.00
CA LYS A 98 -8.48 -2.24 10.62
C LYS A 98 -8.34 -3.61 9.95
N SER A 99 -9.45 -4.17 9.52
CA SER A 99 -9.53 -5.44 8.78
C SER A 99 -8.78 -5.41 7.45
N ASP A 100 -8.66 -4.24 6.80
CA ASP A 100 -7.89 -4.10 5.57
C ASP A 100 -6.40 -4.39 5.75
N GLY A 101 -5.87 -4.32 6.95
CA GLY A 101 -4.49 -4.69 7.23
C GLY A 101 -4.21 -6.19 7.18
N ARG A 102 -5.23 -7.06 7.22
CA ARG A 102 -5.02 -8.51 7.19
C ARG A 102 -4.46 -8.97 5.85
N LEU A 103 -3.39 -9.77 5.89
CA LEU A 103 -2.85 -10.39 4.70
C LEU A 103 -3.72 -11.59 4.29
N ASP A 104 -4.13 -11.62 3.04
CA ASP A 104 -4.83 -12.75 2.42
C ASP A 104 -3.82 -13.56 1.61
N TRP A 105 -3.37 -14.66 2.18
CA TRP A 105 -2.34 -15.52 1.61
C TRP A 105 -2.70 -16.15 0.26
N THR A 106 -3.98 -16.14 -0.13
CA THR A 106 -4.41 -16.64 -1.45
C THR A 106 -3.97 -15.73 -2.60
N ARG A 107 -3.59 -14.49 -2.30
CA ARG A 107 -3.07 -13.53 -3.28
C ARG A 107 -1.62 -13.82 -3.65
N SER A 108 -1.13 -13.18 -4.74
CA SER A 108 0.28 -13.29 -5.11
C SER A 108 1.20 -12.58 -4.11
N ALA A 109 2.42 -13.07 -3.97
CA ALA A 109 3.45 -12.47 -3.13
C ALA A 109 3.69 -10.99 -3.48
N GLN A 110 3.66 -10.65 -4.78
CA GLN A 110 3.81 -9.27 -5.24
C GLN A 110 2.67 -8.38 -4.76
N ALA A 111 1.43 -8.86 -4.87
CA ALA A 111 0.26 -8.13 -4.38
C ALA A 111 0.30 -7.93 -2.86
N LEU A 112 0.79 -8.94 -2.10
CA LEU A 112 0.95 -8.83 -0.65
C LEU A 112 2.08 -7.87 -0.26
N ALA A 113 3.19 -7.84 -1.00
CA ALA A 113 4.26 -6.87 -0.79
C ALA A 113 3.76 -5.42 -0.98
N HIS A 114 2.98 -5.17 -2.04
CA HIS A 114 2.33 -3.88 -2.25
C HIS A 114 1.34 -3.55 -1.13
N HIS A 115 0.57 -4.55 -0.69
CA HIS A 115 -0.41 -4.40 0.38
C HIS A 115 0.27 -3.99 1.71
N VAL A 116 1.37 -4.65 2.10
CA VAL A 116 2.14 -4.27 3.30
C VAL A 116 2.57 -2.81 3.25
N ARG A 117 3.07 -2.33 2.11
CA ARG A 117 3.49 -0.93 1.93
C ARG A 117 2.30 0.03 1.93
N GLY A 118 1.21 -0.34 1.28
CA GLY A 118 -0.01 0.48 1.20
C GLY A 118 -0.70 0.66 2.55
N MET A 119 -0.66 -0.36 3.40
CA MET A 119 -1.26 -0.30 4.73
C MET A 119 -0.37 0.38 5.78
N SER A 120 0.85 0.78 5.45
CA SER A 120 1.77 1.46 6.36
C SER A 120 1.68 2.99 6.25
N PRO A 121 1.56 3.74 7.36
CA PRO A 121 1.62 3.31 8.76
C PRO A 121 0.27 2.83 9.34
N TRP A 122 -0.83 3.10 8.69
CA TRP A 122 -2.17 2.76 9.16
C TRP A 122 -3.03 2.18 8.01
N PRO A 123 -3.80 1.10 8.29
CA PRO A 123 -4.04 0.41 9.56
C PRO A 123 -2.86 -0.46 10.04
N GLY A 124 -1.85 -0.68 9.22
CA GLY A 124 -0.76 -1.61 9.42
C GLY A 124 -1.13 -3.01 8.94
N ALA A 125 -0.26 -3.61 8.13
CA ALA A 125 -0.44 -4.99 7.69
C ALA A 125 -0.24 -5.96 8.86
N TYR A 126 -1.00 -7.07 8.88
CA TYR A 126 -0.86 -8.09 9.90
C TYR A 126 -1.26 -9.48 9.39
N VAL A 127 -0.77 -10.49 10.08
CA VAL A 127 -1.14 -11.90 9.92
C VAL A 127 -1.70 -12.42 11.23
N LEU A 128 -2.38 -13.54 11.20
CA LEU A 128 -2.82 -14.22 12.42
C LEU A 128 -1.90 -15.41 12.73
N GLU A 129 -1.35 -15.44 13.95
CA GLU A 129 -0.71 -16.60 14.55
C GLU A 129 -1.72 -17.22 15.52
N GLY A 130 -2.47 -18.23 15.03
CA GLY A 130 -3.72 -18.60 15.69
C GLY A 130 -4.69 -17.42 15.66
N ASP A 131 -5.10 -16.92 16.83
CA ASP A 131 -5.97 -15.76 16.98
C ASP A 131 -5.21 -14.45 17.29
N VAL A 132 -3.88 -14.49 17.32
CA VAL A 132 -3.05 -13.35 17.71
C VAL A 132 -2.61 -12.56 16.47
N PRO A 133 -2.98 -11.27 16.35
CA PRO A 133 -2.52 -10.46 15.24
C PRO A 133 -1.06 -10.04 15.43
N VAL A 134 -0.20 -10.45 14.50
CA VAL A 134 1.21 -10.07 14.44
C VAL A 134 1.39 -9.11 13.28
N LYS A 135 1.88 -7.90 13.55
CA LYS A 135 2.10 -6.88 12.53
C LYS A 135 3.27 -7.27 11.61
N VAL A 136 3.11 -6.99 10.33
CA VAL A 136 4.14 -7.08 9.30
C VAL A 136 4.47 -5.67 8.85
N HIS A 137 5.69 -5.21 9.16
CA HIS A 137 6.11 -3.85 8.85
C HIS A 137 6.83 -3.75 7.51
N ARG A 138 7.54 -4.82 7.13
CA ARG A 138 8.31 -4.87 5.89
C ARG A 138 8.29 -6.27 5.31
N ALA A 139 8.01 -6.36 4.02
CA ALA A 139 8.05 -7.61 3.26
C ALA A 139 8.29 -7.32 1.79
N HIS A 140 8.85 -8.29 1.06
CA HIS A 140 9.02 -8.24 -0.38
C HIS A 140 8.71 -9.59 -1.02
N ALA A 141 8.35 -9.57 -2.29
CA ALA A 141 8.10 -10.77 -3.07
C ALA A 141 9.43 -11.38 -3.54
N LEU A 142 9.54 -12.70 -3.43
CA LEU A 142 10.65 -13.46 -4.00
C LEU A 142 10.22 -14.11 -5.30
N THR A 143 11.16 -14.21 -6.25
CA THR A 143 10.98 -14.98 -7.49
C THR A 143 11.23 -16.47 -7.21
N LEU A 144 10.46 -17.04 -6.29
CA LEU A 144 10.54 -18.44 -5.87
C LEU A 144 9.17 -19.09 -6.00
N SER A 145 9.16 -20.40 -6.30
CA SER A 145 7.96 -21.23 -6.22
C SER A 145 7.67 -21.60 -4.76
N ALA A 146 6.41 -21.69 -4.41
CA ALA A 146 5.97 -22.24 -3.12
C ALA A 146 5.94 -23.78 -3.11
N ASP A 147 6.35 -24.46 -4.20
CA ASP A 147 6.47 -25.91 -4.38
C ASP A 147 5.23 -26.71 -3.89
N GLY A 148 4.05 -26.18 -4.16
CA GLY A 148 2.78 -26.82 -3.78
C GLY A 148 2.39 -26.65 -2.31
N SER A 149 3.15 -25.89 -1.52
CA SER A 149 2.79 -25.57 -0.14
C SER A 149 1.50 -24.76 -0.08
N GLN A 150 0.68 -25.01 0.94
CA GLN A 150 -0.54 -24.22 1.16
C GLN A 150 -0.21 -22.74 1.41
N PRO A 151 -0.99 -21.80 0.84
CA PRO A 151 -0.84 -20.38 1.16
C PRO A 151 -0.89 -20.13 2.67
N GLY A 152 0.03 -19.29 3.17
CA GLY A 152 0.22 -19.01 4.60
C GLY A 152 1.20 -19.95 5.31
N THR A 153 1.71 -21.01 4.64
CA THR A 153 2.71 -21.90 5.24
C THR A 153 4.09 -21.22 5.28
N VAL A 154 4.71 -21.19 6.44
CA VAL A 154 6.11 -20.76 6.60
C VAL A 154 7.05 -21.81 6.02
N LEU A 155 7.83 -21.44 5.02
CA LEU A 155 8.79 -22.30 4.32
C LEU A 155 10.18 -22.32 4.98
N GLY A 156 10.38 -21.51 6.01
CA GLY A 156 11.66 -21.27 6.66
C GLY A 156 12.08 -19.81 6.52
N GLY A 157 13.32 -19.51 6.87
CA GLY A 157 13.81 -18.14 6.79
C GLY A 157 15.32 -18.06 6.90
N ASP A 158 15.85 -16.92 6.51
CA ASP A 158 17.24 -16.54 6.59
C ASP A 158 17.37 -15.03 6.86
N ARG A 159 18.54 -14.45 6.68
CA ARG A 159 18.79 -13.02 6.84
C ARG A 159 17.93 -12.12 5.95
N ASP A 160 17.44 -12.66 4.83
CA ASP A 160 16.67 -11.89 3.83
C ASP A 160 15.17 -11.86 4.17
N GLY A 161 14.69 -12.75 5.06
CA GLY A 161 13.32 -12.75 5.53
C GLY A 161 12.79 -14.12 5.97
N ILE A 162 11.65 -14.11 6.64
CA ILE A 162 10.85 -15.32 6.88
C ILE A 162 9.98 -15.53 5.64
N ARG A 163 10.18 -16.66 4.97
CA ARG A 163 9.52 -17.01 3.71
C ARG A 163 8.18 -17.68 3.97
N VAL A 164 7.13 -17.13 3.38
CA VAL A 164 5.77 -17.64 3.49
C VAL A 164 5.20 -17.92 2.10
N ALA A 165 4.61 -19.08 1.92
CA ALA A 165 3.94 -19.46 0.69
C ALA A 165 2.72 -18.56 0.44
N CYS A 166 2.54 -18.12 -0.78
CA CYS A 166 1.39 -17.33 -1.24
C CYS A 166 0.60 -18.08 -2.29
N GLY A 167 -0.56 -17.57 -2.71
CA GLY A 167 -1.31 -18.15 -3.84
C GLY A 167 -0.47 -18.21 -5.11
N GLU A 168 0.44 -17.26 -5.28
CA GLU A 168 1.46 -17.26 -6.31
C GLU A 168 2.76 -16.68 -5.72
N GLY A 169 3.85 -17.45 -5.81
CA GLY A 169 5.17 -17.03 -5.32
C GLY A 169 5.32 -17.11 -3.79
N VAL A 170 6.34 -16.46 -3.29
CA VAL A 170 6.76 -16.49 -1.88
C VAL A 170 6.97 -15.06 -1.37
N LEU A 171 6.36 -14.74 -0.25
CA LEU A 171 6.60 -13.46 0.45
C LEU A 171 7.71 -13.65 1.49
N ALA A 172 8.71 -12.78 1.48
CA ALA A 172 9.74 -12.69 2.51
C ALA A 172 9.36 -11.57 3.49
N ILE A 173 9.04 -11.92 4.74
CA ILE A 173 8.77 -10.98 5.82
C ILE A 173 10.08 -10.60 6.47
N GLN A 174 10.44 -9.31 6.42
CA GLN A 174 11.71 -8.77 6.91
C GLN A 174 11.59 -8.18 8.33
N GLU A 175 10.44 -7.58 8.63
CA GLU A 175 10.16 -6.99 9.94
C GLU A 175 8.75 -7.35 10.41
N LEU A 176 8.67 -7.80 11.64
CA LEU A 176 7.40 -8.14 12.29
C LEU A 176 7.32 -7.63 13.72
N GLN A 177 6.13 -7.60 14.28
CA GLN A 177 5.92 -7.15 15.65
C GLN A 177 4.74 -7.88 16.31
N HIS A 178 5.01 -8.64 17.34
CA HIS A 178 3.97 -9.20 18.22
C HIS A 178 3.32 -8.11 19.08
N PRO A 179 2.08 -8.30 19.54
CA PRO A 179 1.41 -7.37 20.44
C PRO A 179 2.27 -7.03 21.65
N SER A 180 2.34 -5.75 22.00
CA SER A 180 3.08 -5.22 23.16
C SER A 180 4.59 -5.52 23.16
N ARG A 181 5.16 -5.94 22.03
CA ARG A 181 6.58 -6.21 21.88
C ARG A 181 7.25 -5.16 20.97
N LYS A 182 8.60 -5.14 20.96
CA LYS A 182 9.36 -4.35 20.00
C LYS A 182 9.29 -4.99 18.60
N ARG A 183 9.54 -4.18 17.58
CA ARG A 183 9.77 -4.69 16.22
C ARG A 183 10.98 -5.61 16.22
N LEU A 184 10.89 -6.70 15.47
CA LEU A 184 11.94 -7.68 15.26
C LEU A 184 12.29 -7.73 13.78
N SER A 185 13.58 -7.76 13.49
CA SER A 185 14.05 -8.18 12.15
C SER A 185 13.77 -9.67 11.95
N ALA A 186 13.73 -10.12 10.71
CA ALA A 186 13.61 -11.55 10.39
C ALA A 186 14.70 -12.38 11.10
N GLU A 187 15.95 -11.91 11.11
CA GLU A 187 17.07 -12.57 11.80
C GLU A 187 16.81 -12.76 13.30
N ALA A 188 16.36 -11.70 13.97
CA ALA A 188 16.04 -11.77 15.41
C ALA A 188 14.84 -12.69 15.69
N ALA A 189 13.84 -12.68 14.82
CA ALA A 189 12.68 -13.55 14.93
C ALA A 189 13.04 -15.03 14.74
N ILE A 190 13.88 -15.34 13.74
CA ILE A 190 14.39 -16.70 13.49
C ILE A 190 15.24 -17.20 14.66
N ALA A 191 16.15 -16.37 15.16
CA ALA A 191 16.98 -16.72 16.35
C ALA A 191 16.11 -17.01 17.57
N GLY A 192 14.99 -16.28 17.73
CA GLY A 192 13.98 -16.52 18.77
C GLY A 192 13.02 -17.69 18.46
N ARG A 193 13.21 -18.43 17.37
CA ARG A 193 12.34 -19.51 16.89
C ARG A 193 10.89 -19.06 16.66
N CYS A 194 10.71 -17.81 16.28
CA CYS A 194 9.43 -17.29 15.83
C CYS A 194 9.09 -17.91 14.46
N TRP A 195 7.94 -18.52 14.34
CA TRP A 195 7.44 -19.13 13.12
C TRP A 195 8.41 -20.13 12.46
N PRO A 196 8.63 -21.30 13.07
CA PRO A 196 9.41 -22.38 12.45
C PRO A 196 8.76 -22.84 11.14
N ALA A 197 9.56 -23.47 10.26
CA ALA A 197 9.05 -24.04 9.01
C ALA A 197 7.89 -25.00 9.30
N GLY A 198 6.83 -24.91 8.47
CA GLY A 198 5.58 -25.64 8.63
C GLY A 198 4.53 -24.91 9.49
N THR A 199 4.85 -23.77 10.13
CA THR A 199 3.84 -22.94 10.80
C THR A 199 2.82 -22.45 9.77
N GLN A 200 1.52 -22.54 10.12
CA GLN A 200 0.43 -22.01 9.29
C GLN A 200 -0.02 -20.67 9.86
N LEU A 201 0.09 -19.61 9.05
CA LEU A 201 -0.37 -18.27 9.35
C LEU A 201 -1.74 -18.02 8.71
N GLY A 202 -2.64 -17.33 9.44
CA GLY A 202 -3.98 -16.96 8.99
C GLY A 202 -4.12 -15.51 8.54
#